data_604f4eadb609ea0df3cd240ccfdfeb9e
#
_entry.id   604f4eadb609ea0df3cd240ccfdfeb9e
#
_cell.length_a   1.000
_cell.length_b   1.000
_cell.length_c   1.000
_cell.angle_alpha   90.00
_cell.angle_beta   90.00
_cell.angle_gamma   90.00
#
_symmetry.space_group_name_H-M   'P 1'
#
loop_
_entity.id
_entity.type
_entity.pdbx_description
1 polymer ?
#
loop_
_entity_poly.entity_id
_entity_poly.type
_entity_poly.pdbx_seq_one_letter_code
_entity_poly.pdbx_strand_id
1 'polypeptide(L)'
;FFSAPLIVAMLSAIFLKDILSLKGLLLMVMSFGSIIYSLGPSMKVLSPELIFPLVPPLCWALYQFFTKLISGNNDPFASIFYTAITGAIVFSIYVSLNWTPIEKNSYWLLLVLLGISGFISHFMLIYAIQLSNLSFVTNFQYSQLVWSTIINFMIFGVPIDVNKIYGVIGIIVFGILFIKTEGSKKKVKIKN
;
A
#
# COMPACT_ATOMS: atom_id res chain seq x y z
N PHE A 1 4.40 1.90 -6.87
CA PHE A 1 3.53 1.79 -5.68
C PHE A 1 4.34 1.63 -4.38
N PHE A 2 5.39 0.83 -4.36
CA PHE A 2 6.17 0.53 -3.15
C PHE A 2 6.96 1.72 -2.56
N SER A 3 7.06 2.85 -3.24
CA SER A 3 7.62 4.09 -2.66
C SER A 3 6.62 4.83 -1.76
N ALA A 4 5.33 4.51 -1.85
CA ALA A 4 4.29 5.19 -1.08
C ALA A 4 4.52 5.17 0.45
N PRO A 5 4.92 4.05 1.10
CA PRO A 5 5.18 4.05 2.54
C PRO A 5 6.27 5.03 2.97
N LEU A 6 7.31 5.23 2.16
CA LEU A 6 8.36 6.21 2.44
C LEU A 6 7.84 7.64 2.34
N ILE A 7 7.03 7.92 1.30
CA ILE A 7 6.38 9.23 1.13
C ILE A 7 5.44 9.51 2.31
N VAL A 8 4.64 8.51 2.71
CA VAL A 8 3.75 8.63 3.88
C VAL A 8 4.55 8.88 5.16
N ALA A 9 5.65 8.16 5.38
CA ALA A 9 6.48 8.37 6.57
C ALA A 9 7.03 9.81 6.63
N MET A 10 7.43 10.36 5.49
CA MET A 10 7.89 11.74 5.37
C MET A 10 6.75 12.74 5.66
N LEU A 11 5.59 12.58 5.03
CA LEU A 11 4.42 13.43 5.27
C LEU A 11 3.97 13.35 6.74
N SER A 12 3.94 12.16 7.31
CA SER A 12 3.54 11.93 8.71
C SER A 12 4.51 12.58 9.69
N ALA A 13 5.82 12.52 9.42
CA ALA A 13 6.82 13.15 10.26
C ALA A 13 6.69 14.68 10.24
N ILE A 14 6.45 15.28 9.06
CA ILE A 14 6.39 16.74 8.89
C ILE A 14 5.07 17.30 9.46
N PHE A 15 3.94 16.69 9.14
CA PHE A 15 2.62 17.28 9.39
C PHE A 15 1.88 16.68 10.59
N LEU A 16 2.06 15.37 10.84
CA LEU A 16 1.33 14.66 11.92
C LEU A 16 2.18 14.47 13.19
N LYS A 17 3.45 14.86 13.17
CA LYS A 17 4.41 14.59 14.23
C LYS A 17 4.50 13.09 14.58
N ASP A 18 4.15 12.24 13.64
CA ASP A 18 4.23 10.78 13.75
C ASP A 18 5.63 10.32 13.30
N ILE A 19 6.61 10.52 14.19
CA ILE A 19 8.01 10.27 13.88
C ILE A 19 8.36 8.83 14.24
N LEU A 20 8.79 8.06 13.23
CA LEU A 20 9.42 6.76 13.43
C LEU A 20 10.74 6.93 14.18
N SER A 21 11.16 5.87 14.90
CA SER A 21 12.54 5.84 15.38
C SER A 21 13.52 5.79 14.21
N LEU A 22 14.75 6.23 14.43
CA LEU A 22 15.81 6.08 13.43
C LEU A 22 15.95 4.60 12.99
N LYS A 23 15.86 3.67 13.95
CA LYS A 23 15.86 2.22 13.66
C LYS A 23 14.66 1.80 12.81
N GLY A 24 13.45 2.30 13.13
CA GLY A 24 12.24 2.03 12.34
C GLY A 24 12.36 2.57 10.92
N LEU A 25 12.85 3.79 10.76
CA LEU A 25 13.09 4.38 9.44
C LEU A 25 14.11 3.56 8.63
N LEU A 26 15.23 3.17 9.24
CA LEU A 26 16.22 2.32 8.57
C LEU A 26 15.63 0.98 8.14
N LEU A 27 14.84 0.33 8.98
CA LEU A 27 14.18 -0.95 8.64
C LEU A 27 13.15 -0.79 7.51
N MET A 28 12.43 0.33 7.46
CA MET A 28 11.53 0.66 6.35
C MET A 28 12.30 0.85 5.04
N VAL A 29 13.44 1.57 5.08
CA VAL A 29 14.32 1.75 3.91
C VAL A 29 14.92 0.42 3.45
N MET A 30 15.33 -0.45 4.39
CA MET A 30 15.84 -1.79 4.07
C MET A 30 14.76 -2.68 3.45
N SER A 31 13.51 -2.60 3.93
CA SER A 31 12.37 -3.29 3.30
C SER A 31 12.14 -2.82 1.87
N PHE A 32 12.22 -1.51 1.63
CA PHE A 32 12.12 -0.94 0.29
C PHE A 32 13.29 -1.37 -0.61
N GLY A 33 14.53 -1.39 -0.07
CA GLY A 33 15.70 -1.91 -0.77
C GLY A 33 15.55 -3.38 -1.18
N SER A 34 14.94 -4.20 -0.33
CA SER A 34 14.61 -5.60 -0.66
C SER A 34 13.65 -5.73 -1.84
N ILE A 35 12.70 -4.79 -1.97
CA ILE A 35 11.79 -4.75 -3.13
C ILE A 35 12.55 -4.38 -4.40
N ILE A 36 13.40 -3.36 -4.35
CA ILE A 36 14.22 -2.97 -5.50
C ILE A 36 15.11 -4.14 -5.95
N TYR A 37 15.73 -4.83 -5.01
CA TYR A 37 16.53 -6.02 -5.28
C TYR A 37 15.70 -7.13 -5.95
N SER A 38 14.48 -7.35 -5.46
CA SER A 38 13.54 -8.35 -6.02
C SER A 38 13.13 -8.07 -7.47
N LEU A 39 13.10 -6.81 -7.89
CA LEU A 39 12.75 -6.41 -9.25
C LEU A 39 13.88 -6.68 -10.25
N GLY A 40 15.09 -6.91 -9.74
CA GLY A 40 16.27 -7.23 -10.57
C GLY A 40 16.84 -6.03 -11.34
N PRO A 41 17.97 -6.24 -12.06
CA PRO A 41 18.71 -5.18 -12.76
C PRO A 41 18.01 -4.65 -14.03
N SER A 42 16.85 -5.18 -14.40
CA SER A 42 16.09 -4.75 -15.59
C SER A 42 15.44 -3.38 -15.45
N MET A 43 15.49 -2.75 -14.30
CA MET A 43 15.02 -1.37 -14.13
C MET A 43 16.00 -0.42 -14.84
N LYS A 44 15.59 0.11 -15.98
CA LYS A 44 16.19 1.31 -16.57
C LYS A 44 15.85 2.50 -15.67
N VAL A 45 16.64 2.70 -14.63
CA VAL A 45 16.36 3.60 -13.49
C VAL A 45 16.42 5.10 -13.86
N LEU A 46 16.77 5.47 -15.08
CA LEU A 46 17.09 6.87 -15.44
C LEU A 46 16.47 7.32 -16.78
N SER A 47 15.25 6.92 -17.13
CA SER A 47 14.56 7.55 -18.24
C SER A 47 13.58 8.63 -17.77
N PRO A 48 13.39 9.75 -18.50
CA PRO A 48 12.40 10.78 -18.16
C PRO A 48 10.98 10.25 -18.03
N GLU A 49 10.70 9.10 -18.64
CA GLU A 49 9.43 8.38 -18.60
C GLU A 49 9.11 7.82 -17.21
N LEU A 50 10.10 7.76 -16.30
CA LEU A 50 9.92 7.30 -14.90
C LEU A 50 9.15 8.27 -14.01
N ILE A 51 8.91 9.51 -14.48
CA ILE A 51 8.06 10.46 -13.73
C ILE A 51 6.64 9.95 -13.65
N PHE A 52 6.09 9.38 -14.72
CA PHE A 52 4.71 8.87 -14.74
C PHE A 52 4.46 7.75 -13.73
N PRO A 53 5.32 6.72 -13.59
CA PRO A 53 5.18 5.70 -12.55
C PRO A 53 5.27 6.20 -11.11
N LEU A 54 5.79 7.41 -10.86
CA LEU A 54 5.84 8.00 -9.51
C LEU A 54 4.52 8.70 -9.10
N VAL A 55 3.67 9.06 -10.05
CA VAL A 55 2.39 9.71 -9.76
C VAL A 55 1.45 8.81 -8.93
N PRO A 56 1.19 7.54 -9.29
CA PRO A 56 0.31 6.68 -8.51
C PRO A 56 0.73 6.50 -7.05
N PRO A 57 2.01 6.21 -6.70
CA PRO A 57 2.41 6.11 -5.30
C PRO A 57 2.31 7.43 -4.53
N LEU A 58 2.52 8.56 -5.20
CA LEU A 58 2.31 9.88 -4.59
C LEU A 58 0.82 10.11 -4.28
N CYS A 59 -0.06 9.89 -5.25
CA CYS A 59 -1.51 9.99 -5.04
C CYS A 59 -1.99 9.05 -3.94
N TRP A 60 -1.47 7.81 -3.90
CA TRP A 60 -1.79 6.84 -2.88
C TRP A 60 -1.32 7.27 -1.48
N ALA A 61 -0.12 7.84 -1.39
CA ALA A 61 0.40 8.39 -0.13
C ALA A 61 -0.43 9.58 0.35
N LEU A 62 -0.80 10.49 -0.53
CA LEU A 62 -1.69 11.63 -0.22
C LEU A 62 -3.07 11.16 0.23
N TYR A 63 -3.66 10.17 -0.45
CA TYR A 63 -4.93 9.58 -0.03
C TYR A 63 -4.88 9.07 1.42
N GLN A 64 -3.85 8.30 1.77
CA GLN A 64 -3.69 7.79 3.13
C GLN A 64 -3.43 8.89 4.14
N PHE A 65 -2.64 9.90 3.77
CA PHE A 65 -2.36 11.05 4.60
C PHE A 65 -3.63 11.86 4.91
N PHE A 66 -4.42 12.21 3.88
CA PHE A 66 -5.68 12.90 4.08
C PHE A 66 -6.70 12.06 4.85
N THR A 67 -6.76 10.76 4.58
CA THR A 67 -7.58 9.83 5.38
C THR A 67 -7.21 9.90 6.86
N LYS A 68 -5.92 9.96 7.19
CA LYS A 68 -5.46 10.12 8.58
C LYS A 68 -5.86 11.46 9.17
N LEU A 69 -5.75 12.56 8.42
CA LEU A 69 -6.14 13.88 8.90
C LEU A 69 -7.61 13.97 9.30
N ILE A 70 -8.50 13.34 8.53
CA ILE A 70 -9.94 13.36 8.80
C ILE A 70 -10.41 12.25 9.75
N SER A 71 -9.53 11.32 10.14
CA SER A 71 -9.90 10.11 10.88
C SER A 71 -10.35 10.34 12.33
N GLY A 72 -10.10 11.51 12.90
CA GLY A 72 -10.34 11.76 14.33
C GLY A 72 -11.81 11.72 14.74
N ASN A 73 -12.73 12.19 13.88
CA ASN A 73 -14.16 12.33 14.19
C ASN A 73 -15.07 11.70 13.13
N ASN A 74 -14.53 11.05 12.11
CA ASN A 74 -15.33 10.51 11.00
C ASN A 74 -15.49 9.00 11.08
N ASP A 75 -16.70 8.55 10.74
CA ASP A 75 -16.99 7.13 10.56
C ASP A 75 -16.19 6.59 9.36
N PRO A 76 -15.50 5.44 9.50
CA PRO A 76 -14.84 4.76 8.38
C PRO A 76 -15.75 4.51 7.19
N PHE A 77 -17.03 4.21 7.43
CA PHE A 77 -18.02 4.02 6.38
C PHE A 77 -18.26 5.29 5.58
N ALA A 78 -18.36 6.44 6.23
CA ALA A 78 -18.50 7.73 5.53
C ALA A 78 -17.28 8.00 4.63
N SER A 79 -16.08 7.75 5.13
CA SER A 79 -14.85 7.96 4.36
C SER A 79 -14.80 7.11 3.10
N ILE A 80 -15.12 5.80 3.20
CA ILE A 80 -15.11 4.90 2.04
C ILE A 80 -16.26 5.23 1.08
N PHE A 81 -17.43 5.59 1.60
CA PHE A 81 -18.61 5.91 0.80
C PHE A 81 -18.36 7.13 -0.11
N TYR A 82 -17.85 8.23 0.44
CA TYR A 82 -17.54 9.41 -0.36
C TYR A 82 -16.42 9.17 -1.36
N THR A 83 -15.40 8.41 -0.99
CA THR A 83 -14.33 8.01 -1.92
C THR A 83 -14.86 7.15 -3.06
N ALA A 84 -15.72 6.16 -2.76
CA ALA A 84 -16.29 5.28 -3.74
C ALA A 84 -17.24 6.02 -4.71
N ILE A 85 -18.11 6.90 -4.21
CA ILE A 85 -19.00 7.71 -5.04
C ILE A 85 -18.20 8.63 -5.96
N THR A 86 -17.21 9.35 -5.42
CA THR A 86 -16.37 10.24 -6.22
C THR A 86 -15.66 9.46 -7.33
N GLY A 87 -15.07 8.32 -6.99
CA GLY A 87 -14.46 7.43 -7.98
C GLY A 87 -15.45 6.93 -9.01
N ALA A 88 -16.64 6.48 -8.58
CA ALA A 88 -17.68 6.00 -9.46
C ALA A 88 -18.14 7.07 -10.47
N ILE A 89 -18.36 8.30 -10.02
CA ILE A 89 -18.75 9.42 -10.90
C ILE A 89 -17.65 9.71 -11.94
N VAL A 90 -16.41 9.90 -11.49
CA VAL A 90 -15.29 10.26 -12.37
C VAL A 90 -15.02 9.15 -13.40
N PHE A 91 -14.94 7.89 -12.94
CA PHE A 91 -14.68 6.78 -13.85
C PHE A 91 -15.87 6.42 -14.74
N SER A 92 -17.11 6.65 -14.32
CA SER A 92 -18.28 6.45 -15.19
C SER A 92 -18.24 7.40 -16.40
N ILE A 93 -17.82 8.66 -16.20
CA ILE A 93 -17.65 9.60 -17.32
C ILE A 93 -16.56 9.10 -18.27
N TYR A 94 -15.40 8.70 -17.74
CA TYR A 94 -14.30 8.20 -18.55
C TYR A 94 -14.68 6.92 -19.32
N VAL A 95 -15.31 5.96 -18.64
CA VAL A 95 -15.71 4.67 -19.22
C VAL A 95 -16.78 4.86 -20.29
N SER A 96 -17.73 5.78 -20.14
CA SER A 96 -18.75 6.03 -21.15
C SER A 96 -18.16 6.50 -22.50
N LEU A 97 -17.01 7.19 -22.45
CA LEU A 97 -16.28 7.66 -23.65
C LEU A 97 -15.35 6.61 -24.25
N ASN A 98 -14.95 5.60 -23.46
CA ASN A 98 -13.96 4.59 -23.85
C ASN A 98 -14.45 3.16 -23.61
N TRP A 99 -15.74 2.92 -23.77
CA TRP A 99 -16.34 1.62 -23.46
C TRP A 99 -15.85 0.53 -24.40
N THR A 100 -15.32 -0.53 -23.82
CA THR A 100 -15.06 -1.80 -24.52
C THR A 100 -15.99 -2.88 -23.97
N PRO A 101 -16.76 -3.59 -24.81
CA PRO A 101 -17.68 -4.61 -24.33
C PRO A 101 -16.93 -5.77 -23.66
N ILE A 102 -17.55 -6.30 -22.60
CA ILE A 102 -17.03 -7.46 -21.88
C ILE A 102 -17.49 -8.72 -22.62
N GLU A 103 -16.56 -9.42 -23.26
CA GLU A 103 -16.87 -10.55 -24.15
C GLU A 103 -17.36 -11.80 -23.40
N LYS A 104 -16.88 -12.05 -22.18
CA LYS A 104 -17.21 -13.29 -21.42
C LYS A 104 -18.01 -12.98 -20.18
N ASN A 105 -19.12 -13.68 -19.99
CA ASN A 105 -19.98 -13.54 -18.81
C ASN A 105 -19.25 -13.85 -17.49
N SER A 106 -18.25 -14.73 -17.50
CA SER A 106 -17.42 -15.01 -16.31
C SER A 106 -16.63 -13.80 -15.80
N TYR A 107 -16.34 -12.84 -16.66
CA TYR A 107 -15.63 -11.63 -16.24
C TYR A 107 -16.48 -10.72 -15.36
N TRP A 108 -17.81 -10.75 -15.51
CA TRP A 108 -18.70 -10.02 -14.62
C TRP A 108 -18.60 -10.49 -13.17
N LEU A 109 -18.52 -11.81 -12.98
CA LEU A 109 -18.29 -12.38 -11.64
C LEU A 109 -16.96 -11.92 -11.03
N LEU A 110 -15.88 -11.93 -11.83
CA LEU A 110 -14.57 -11.46 -11.39
C LEU A 110 -14.57 -9.97 -11.02
N LEU A 111 -15.30 -9.13 -11.77
CA LEU A 111 -15.45 -7.70 -11.46
C LEU A 111 -16.21 -7.48 -10.15
N VAL A 112 -17.27 -8.24 -9.91
CA VAL A 112 -18.02 -8.18 -8.63
C VAL A 112 -17.13 -8.61 -7.47
N LEU A 113 -16.39 -9.72 -7.60
CA LEU A 113 -15.44 -10.18 -6.58
C LEU A 113 -14.32 -9.16 -6.33
N LEU A 114 -13.82 -8.51 -7.38
CA LEU A 114 -12.84 -7.43 -7.28
C LEU A 114 -13.42 -6.23 -6.50
N GLY A 115 -14.65 -5.84 -6.79
CA GLY A 115 -15.34 -4.77 -6.07
C GLY A 115 -15.53 -5.07 -4.58
N ILE A 116 -15.99 -6.27 -4.26
CA ILE A 116 -16.19 -6.71 -2.85
C ILE A 116 -14.85 -6.77 -2.11
N SER A 117 -13.83 -7.38 -2.70
CA SER A 117 -12.50 -7.48 -2.07
C SER A 117 -11.84 -6.10 -1.92
N GLY A 118 -12.02 -5.22 -2.91
CA GLY A 118 -11.57 -3.84 -2.86
C GLY A 118 -12.24 -3.07 -1.73
N PHE A 119 -13.58 -3.16 -1.60
CA PHE A 119 -14.32 -2.54 -0.49
C PHE A 119 -13.79 -3.00 0.88
N ILE A 120 -13.70 -4.32 1.09
CA ILE A 120 -13.21 -4.89 2.35
C ILE A 120 -11.80 -4.40 2.67
N SER A 121 -10.90 -4.43 1.68
CA SER A 121 -9.51 -4.02 1.85
C SER A 121 -9.38 -2.54 2.20
N HIS A 122 -10.10 -1.67 1.50
CA HIS A 122 -10.11 -0.23 1.78
C HIS A 122 -10.73 0.10 3.13
N PHE A 123 -11.84 -0.57 3.48
CA PHE A 123 -12.46 -0.40 4.80
C PHE A 123 -11.48 -0.77 5.92
N MET A 124 -10.84 -1.93 5.81
CA MET A 124 -9.83 -2.35 6.80
C MET A 124 -8.64 -1.42 6.88
N LEU A 125 -8.18 -0.89 5.72
CA LEU A 125 -7.09 0.09 5.69
C LEU A 125 -7.48 1.39 6.42
N ILE A 126 -8.66 1.96 6.12
CA ILE A 126 -9.16 3.17 6.78
C ILE A 126 -9.26 2.94 8.29
N TYR A 127 -9.81 1.82 8.70
CA TYR A 127 -9.95 1.46 10.11
C TYR A 127 -8.57 1.32 10.80
N ALA A 128 -7.61 0.67 10.16
CA ALA A 128 -6.24 0.56 10.67
C ALA A 128 -5.56 1.94 10.81
N ILE A 129 -5.75 2.82 9.82
CA ILE A 129 -5.24 4.20 9.84
C ILE A 129 -5.82 4.99 11.03
N GLN A 130 -7.10 4.80 11.35
CA GLN A 130 -7.73 5.45 12.51
C GLN A 130 -7.12 4.97 13.83
N LEU A 131 -6.91 3.67 13.98
CA LEU A 131 -6.47 3.06 15.23
C LEU A 131 -4.97 3.18 15.50
N SER A 132 -4.16 3.52 14.49
CA SER A 132 -2.71 3.46 14.62
C SER A 132 -2.00 4.66 13.98
N ASN A 133 -0.70 4.73 14.21
CA ASN A 133 0.17 5.69 13.52
C ASN A 133 0.22 5.35 12.03
N LEU A 134 0.10 6.37 11.20
CA LEU A 134 0.03 6.19 9.75
C LEU A 134 1.30 5.54 9.19
N SER A 135 2.47 6.00 9.62
CA SER A 135 3.76 5.43 9.19
C SER A 135 3.92 3.95 9.59
N PHE A 136 3.33 3.54 10.73
CA PHE A 136 3.35 2.16 11.15
C PHE A 136 2.45 1.29 10.26
N VAL A 137 1.23 1.74 9.97
CA VAL A 137 0.27 1.00 9.13
C VAL A 137 0.81 0.82 7.71
N THR A 138 1.35 1.87 7.12
CA THR A 138 1.79 1.84 5.72
C THR A 138 2.98 0.92 5.47
N ASN A 139 3.81 0.65 6.47
CA ASN A 139 4.91 -0.31 6.32
C ASN A 139 4.42 -1.74 5.98
N PHE A 140 3.21 -2.11 6.42
CA PHE A 140 2.62 -3.41 6.07
C PHE A 140 2.33 -3.57 4.58
N GLN A 141 2.27 -2.48 3.80
CA GLN A 141 2.08 -2.55 2.35
C GLN A 141 3.22 -3.28 1.65
N TYR A 142 4.42 -3.33 2.24
CA TYR A 142 5.51 -4.11 1.69
C TYR A 142 5.21 -5.62 1.68
N SER A 143 4.34 -6.11 2.56
CA SER A 143 3.90 -7.51 2.53
C SER A 143 3.15 -7.89 1.26
N GLN A 144 2.67 -6.91 0.49
CA GLN A 144 2.01 -7.14 -0.80
C GLN A 144 2.93 -7.92 -1.76
N LEU A 145 4.24 -7.68 -1.75
CA LEU A 145 5.17 -8.43 -2.60
C LEU A 145 5.21 -9.91 -2.23
N VAL A 146 5.16 -10.22 -0.92
CA VAL A 146 5.12 -11.60 -0.43
C VAL A 146 3.87 -12.31 -0.94
N TRP A 147 2.71 -11.71 -0.69
CA TRP A 147 1.42 -12.28 -1.10
C TRP A 147 1.28 -12.40 -2.61
N SER A 148 1.68 -11.37 -3.37
CA SER A 148 1.62 -11.41 -4.82
C SER A 148 2.54 -12.49 -5.40
N THR A 149 3.71 -12.73 -4.80
CA THR A 149 4.62 -13.79 -5.24
C THR A 149 4.03 -15.17 -5.01
N ILE A 150 3.44 -15.40 -3.83
CA ILE A 150 2.78 -16.67 -3.49
C ILE A 150 1.58 -16.93 -4.43
N ILE A 151 0.72 -15.94 -4.61
CA ILE A 151 -0.49 -16.05 -5.45
C ILE A 151 -0.10 -16.29 -6.91
N ASN A 152 0.88 -15.57 -7.44
CA ASN A 152 1.35 -15.77 -8.81
C ASN A 152 1.90 -17.18 -9.03
N PHE A 153 2.64 -17.73 -8.07
CA PHE A 153 3.14 -19.09 -8.16
C PHE A 153 2.00 -20.11 -8.08
N MET A 154 1.09 -19.98 -7.11
CA MET A 154 0.03 -20.96 -6.86
C MET A 154 -1.06 -20.96 -7.94
N ILE A 155 -1.45 -19.80 -8.44
CA ILE A 155 -2.59 -19.67 -9.37
C ILE A 155 -2.14 -19.67 -10.82
N PHE A 156 -1.05 -18.99 -11.13
CA PHE A 156 -0.60 -18.82 -12.51
C PHE A 156 0.62 -19.70 -12.87
N GLY A 157 1.16 -20.46 -11.91
CA GLY A 157 2.32 -21.35 -12.15
C GLY A 157 3.59 -20.57 -12.54
N VAL A 158 3.65 -19.26 -12.27
CA VAL A 158 4.81 -18.43 -12.63
C VAL A 158 5.99 -18.81 -11.76
N PRO A 159 7.12 -19.25 -12.34
CA PRO A 159 8.29 -19.65 -11.56
C PRO A 159 8.81 -18.46 -10.74
N ILE A 160 9.20 -18.76 -9.50
CA ILE A 160 9.74 -17.73 -8.61
C ILE A 160 11.23 -17.56 -8.92
N ASP A 161 11.61 -16.38 -9.38
CA ASP A 161 13.00 -16.00 -9.58
C ASP A 161 13.75 -15.96 -8.23
N VAL A 162 15.03 -16.33 -8.25
CA VAL A 162 15.91 -16.33 -7.08
C VAL A 162 15.97 -14.93 -6.43
N ASN A 163 16.04 -13.88 -7.22
CA ASN A 163 16.02 -12.50 -6.72
C ASN A 163 14.73 -12.19 -5.95
N LYS A 164 13.58 -12.69 -6.42
CA LYS A 164 12.30 -12.53 -5.73
C LYS A 164 12.31 -13.25 -4.39
N ILE A 165 12.91 -14.44 -4.28
CA ILE A 165 13.03 -15.17 -3.02
C ILE A 165 13.81 -14.36 -1.99
N TYR A 166 14.98 -13.84 -2.34
CA TYR A 166 15.78 -13.01 -1.43
C TYR A 166 15.06 -11.71 -1.05
N GLY A 167 14.38 -11.06 -2.01
CA GLY A 167 13.57 -9.88 -1.74
C GLY A 167 12.44 -10.15 -0.75
N VAL A 168 11.71 -11.25 -0.93
CA VAL A 168 10.63 -11.69 -0.03
C VAL A 168 11.16 -11.99 1.36
N ILE A 169 12.28 -12.71 1.48
CA ILE A 169 12.93 -12.99 2.77
C ILE A 169 13.33 -11.67 3.46
N GLY A 170 13.94 -10.74 2.73
CA GLY A 170 14.31 -9.43 3.25
C GLY A 170 13.11 -8.67 3.81
N ILE A 171 12.00 -8.61 3.07
CA ILE A 171 10.77 -7.94 3.53
C ILE A 171 10.23 -8.59 4.80
N ILE A 172 10.20 -9.92 4.89
CA ILE A 172 9.72 -10.61 6.08
C ILE A 172 10.62 -10.29 7.28
N VAL A 173 11.93 -10.40 7.13
CA VAL A 173 12.89 -10.16 8.22
C VAL A 173 12.82 -8.70 8.71
N PHE A 174 12.94 -7.74 7.78
CA PHE A 174 12.92 -6.32 8.14
C PHE A 174 11.54 -5.87 8.63
N GLY A 175 10.45 -6.43 8.08
CA GLY A 175 9.09 -6.19 8.53
C GLY A 175 8.87 -6.67 9.98
N ILE A 176 9.31 -7.87 10.33
CA ILE A 176 9.22 -8.40 11.71
C ILE A 176 10.04 -7.53 12.67
N LEU A 177 11.26 -7.16 12.28
CA LEU A 177 12.11 -6.29 13.10
C LEU A 177 11.49 -4.91 13.28
N PHE A 178 10.86 -4.35 12.24
CA PHE A 178 10.13 -3.09 12.30
C PHE A 178 8.96 -3.16 13.30
N ILE A 179 8.15 -4.21 13.23
CA ILE A 179 7.02 -4.41 14.15
C ILE A 179 7.52 -4.50 15.60
N LYS A 180 8.58 -5.25 15.85
CA LYS A 180 9.17 -5.34 17.19
C LYS A 180 9.70 -4.00 17.69
N THR A 181 10.33 -3.21 16.82
CA THR A 181 10.95 -1.92 17.19
C THR A 181 9.89 -0.84 17.47
N GLU A 182 8.91 -0.67 16.57
CA GLU A 182 7.90 0.38 16.70
C GLU A 182 6.69 -0.05 17.54
N GLY A 183 6.30 -1.32 17.51
CA GLY A 183 5.21 -1.86 18.32
C GLY A 183 5.49 -1.84 19.82
N SER A 184 6.74 -2.01 20.24
CA SER A 184 7.13 -1.92 21.66
C SER A 184 6.99 -0.51 22.23
N LYS A 185 7.22 0.54 21.43
CA LYS A 185 7.06 1.94 21.87
C LYS A 185 5.59 2.29 22.19
N LYS A 186 4.66 1.70 21.49
CA LYS A 186 3.23 1.95 21.70
C LYS A 186 2.76 1.37 23.05
N LYS A 187 3.30 0.22 23.47
CA LYS A 187 2.99 -0.38 24.77
C LYS A 187 3.47 0.47 25.96
N VAL A 188 4.58 1.18 25.80
CA VAL A 188 5.12 2.07 26.84
C VAL A 188 4.28 3.34 26.97
N LYS A 189 3.79 3.93 25.87
CA LYS A 189 2.94 5.14 25.90
C LYS A 189 1.53 4.91 26.46
N ILE A 190 1.04 3.68 26.49
CA ILE A 190 -0.30 3.35 27.05
C ILE A 190 -0.21 3.07 28.56
N LYS A 191 0.99 2.81 29.10
CA LYS A 191 1.20 2.52 30.52
C LYS A 191 1.54 3.74 31.39
N ASN A 192 1.80 4.90 30.77
CA ASN A 192 2.03 6.19 31.43
C ASN A 192 0.86 7.15 31.12
#